data_66260dee892f7720498fd6192348fc93
#
_entry.id   66260dee892f7720498fd6192348fc93
#
_cell.length_a   1.000
_cell.length_b   1.000
_cell.length_c   1.000
_cell.angle_alpha   90.00
_cell.angle_beta   90.00
_cell.angle_gamma   90.00
#
_symmetry.space_group_name_H-M   'P 1'
#
loop_
_entity.id
_entity.type
_entity.pdbx_description
1 polymer ?
#
loop_
_entity_poly.entity_id
_entity_poly.type
_entity_poly.pdbx_seq_one_letter_code
_entity_poly.pdbx_strand_id
1 'polypeptide(L)'
;MGENIVQEDYMFSRGFRDSARLDIQHLLWNIRLGWLLHPSILVPKTPQKEDMFSIADVGIGSVDWLLELSQKVSPNVQLHGFDISNELFPAKEYLPSNMQLEIFDAFGTLPEHLKGKFDVVHIRAFTIVVKGGHPGVLLDNLIAMLKPGGYLQWDEMDSASFNAHSPNELIPKVDMELVIDRFQDMCKKSDLDFGWISNLAKICNQQGLKVIDSSRLPCNDILRQMTTDNYLMGFEDLGYVVSERALGERTAYRLAFNKAVLETRKGVSISMDMIVVVCQLEKK
;
A
#
# COMPACT_ATOMS: atom_id res chain seq x y z
N MET A 1 26.44 -14.96 1.79
CA MET A 1 25.92 -14.82 3.15
C MET A 1 25.29 -13.44 3.19
N GLY A 2 23.98 -13.37 2.91
CA GLY A 2 23.22 -12.10 2.98
C GLY A 2 22.89 -11.86 4.44
N GLU A 3 23.32 -10.72 4.96
CA GLU A 3 22.92 -10.24 6.27
C GLU A 3 21.40 -10.06 6.27
N ASN A 4 20.73 -10.70 7.22
CA ASN A 4 19.33 -10.46 7.52
C ASN A 4 19.18 -9.01 7.95
N ILE A 5 18.69 -8.17 7.05
CA ILE A 5 18.27 -6.81 7.35
C ILE A 5 17.04 -6.92 8.25
N VAL A 6 17.13 -6.27 9.37
CA VAL A 6 16.29 -6.24 10.54
C VAL A 6 14.80 -6.27 10.20
N GLN A 7 14.18 -7.39 10.50
CA GLN A 7 12.77 -7.71 10.28
C GLN A 7 11.88 -7.38 11.49
N GLU A 8 12.44 -6.69 12.51
CA GLU A 8 11.81 -6.57 13.84
C GLU A 8 10.63 -5.61 13.93
N ASP A 9 10.36 -4.77 12.91
CA ASP A 9 9.36 -3.68 13.00
C ASP A 9 8.17 -3.79 12.04
N TYR A 10 8.11 -4.78 11.15
CA TYR A 10 6.96 -4.94 10.27
C TYR A 10 5.83 -5.70 10.96
N MET A 11 4.61 -5.12 10.93
CA MET A 11 3.48 -5.56 11.76
C MET A 11 2.75 -6.79 11.22
N PHE A 12 2.94 -7.17 9.95
CA PHE A 12 2.30 -8.33 9.34
C PHE A 12 3.31 -9.45 9.06
N SER A 13 2.82 -10.69 9.05
CA SER A 13 3.60 -11.83 8.59
C SER A 13 3.79 -11.77 7.06
N ARG A 14 4.64 -12.64 6.50
CA ARG A 14 4.82 -12.80 5.06
C ARG A 14 4.47 -14.22 4.61
N GLY A 15 3.51 -14.84 5.30
CA GLY A 15 3.01 -16.17 4.97
C GLY A 15 2.01 -16.16 3.82
N PHE A 16 1.55 -17.34 3.40
CA PHE A 16 0.59 -17.47 2.30
C PHE A 16 -0.75 -16.75 2.57
N ARG A 17 -1.15 -16.59 3.83
CA ARG A 17 -2.35 -15.82 4.21
C ARG A 17 -2.21 -14.34 3.89
N ASP A 18 -1.01 -13.78 4.13
CA ASP A 18 -0.73 -12.38 3.78
C ASP A 18 -0.67 -12.20 2.28
N SER A 19 -0.07 -13.13 1.54
CA SER A 19 -0.12 -13.12 0.08
C SER A 19 -1.57 -13.07 -0.40
N ALA A 20 -2.43 -14.00 0.03
CA ALA A 20 -3.83 -14.01 -0.36
C ALA A 20 -4.60 -12.74 0.05
N ARG A 21 -4.29 -12.15 1.21
CA ARG A 21 -4.85 -10.87 1.66
C ARG A 21 -4.43 -9.72 0.73
N LEU A 22 -3.16 -9.70 0.31
CA LEU A 22 -2.64 -8.70 -0.64
C LEU A 22 -3.27 -8.86 -2.02
N ASP A 23 -3.48 -10.10 -2.50
CA ASP A 23 -4.15 -10.38 -3.78
C ASP A 23 -5.60 -9.83 -3.75
N ILE A 24 -6.34 -10.07 -2.66
CA ILE A 24 -7.68 -9.51 -2.46
C ILE A 24 -7.62 -7.98 -2.39
N GLN A 25 -6.66 -7.42 -1.67
CA GLN A 25 -6.46 -5.98 -1.57
C GLN A 25 -6.19 -5.37 -2.95
N HIS A 26 -5.34 -5.99 -3.76
CA HIS A 26 -5.06 -5.56 -5.13
C HIS A 26 -6.33 -5.55 -5.99
N LEU A 27 -7.13 -6.63 -5.95
CA LEU A 27 -8.41 -6.71 -6.65
C LEU A 27 -9.38 -5.59 -6.24
N LEU A 28 -9.52 -5.35 -4.93
CA LEU A 28 -10.36 -4.28 -4.39
C LEU A 28 -9.90 -2.90 -4.87
N TRP A 29 -8.58 -2.68 -4.91
CA TRP A 29 -8.00 -1.44 -5.41
C TRP A 29 -8.34 -1.20 -6.87
N ASN A 30 -8.12 -2.23 -7.71
CA ASN A 30 -8.42 -2.16 -9.13
C ASN A 30 -9.88 -1.88 -9.45
N ILE A 31 -10.80 -2.56 -8.75
CA ILE A 31 -12.24 -2.32 -8.92
C ILE A 31 -12.60 -0.89 -8.50
N ARG A 32 -11.97 -0.37 -7.46
CA ARG A 32 -12.26 0.94 -6.91
C ARG A 32 -11.69 2.08 -7.77
N LEU A 33 -10.48 1.93 -8.31
CA LEU A 33 -9.82 2.91 -9.16
C LEU A 33 -10.24 2.79 -10.63
N GLY A 34 -10.43 1.57 -11.13
CA GLY A 34 -10.69 1.30 -12.54
C GLY A 34 -9.45 1.40 -13.45
N TRP A 35 -8.28 1.64 -12.88
CA TRP A 35 -6.99 1.74 -13.58
C TRP A 35 -5.83 1.35 -12.65
N LEU A 36 -4.69 0.97 -13.23
CA LEU A 36 -3.43 0.74 -12.50
C LEU A 36 -2.57 1.99 -12.45
N LEU A 37 -2.39 2.61 -13.61
CA LEU A 37 -1.76 3.93 -13.72
C LEU A 37 -2.83 4.97 -13.97
N HIS A 38 -2.73 6.09 -13.27
CA HIS A 38 -3.65 7.21 -13.43
C HIS A 38 -3.70 7.69 -14.88
N PRO A 39 -4.88 8.02 -15.43
CA PRO A 39 -5.03 8.40 -16.84
C PRO A 39 -4.18 9.59 -17.31
N SER A 40 -3.70 10.42 -16.39
CA SER A 40 -2.75 11.52 -16.72
C SER A 40 -1.33 11.04 -17.01
N ILE A 41 -0.98 9.81 -16.65
CA ILE A 41 0.34 9.20 -16.88
C ILE A 41 0.32 8.55 -18.26
N LEU A 42 1.02 9.14 -19.21
CA LEU A 42 1.04 8.67 -20.58
C LEU A 42 2.18 7.67 -20.79
N VAL A 43 1.83 6.38 -20.88
CA VAL A 43 2.79 5.33 -21.23
C VAL A 43 2.83 5.18 -22.76
N PRO A 44 4.01 5.24 -23.40
CA PRO A 44 4.11 5.11 -24.86
C PRO A 44 3.72 3.68 -25.31
N LYS A 45 2.91 3.59 -26.36
CA LYS A 45 2.49 2.30 -26.94
C LYS A 45 3.67 1.53 -27.59
N THR A 46 4.64 2.24 -28.11
CA THR A 46 5.83 1.72 -28.79
C THR A 46 7.07 2.51 -28.38
N PRO A 47 7.60 2.27 -27.15
CA PRO A 47 8.83 2.91 -26.74
C PRO A 47 9.98 2.50 -27.66
N GLN A 48 10.82 3.48 -28.06
CA GLN A 48 12.02 3.23 -28.85
C GLN A 48 13.07 2.50 -28.01
N LYS A 49 13.89 1.65 -28.63
CA LYS A 49 14.95 0.92 -27.92
C LYS A 49 15.98 1.85 -27.26
N GLU A 50 16.16 3.02 -27.83
CA GLU A 50 17.13 4.02 -27.36
C GLU A 50 16.58 4.89 -26.22
N ASP A 51 15.25 4.94 -26.05
CA ASP A 51 14.58 5.69 -24.99
C ASP A 51 13.59 4.77 -24.25
N MET A 52 14.16 3.83 -23.49
CA MET A 52 13.37 2.84 -22.77
C MET A 52 12.54 3.50 -21.66
N PHE A 53 11.22 3.34 -21.79
CA PHE A 53 10.29 3.77 -20.74
C PHE A 53 10.35 2.77 -19.57
N SER A 54 10.61 3.27 -18.36
CA SER A 54 10.83 2.45 -17.17
C SER A 54 9.86 2.82 -16.06
N ILE A 55 9.23 1.83 -15.47
CA ILE A 55 8.28 1.97 -14.37
C ILE A 55 8.81 1.22 -13.16
N ALA A 56 8.85 1.89 -12.01
CA ALA A 56 9.16 1.30 -10.72
C ALA A 56 7.89 1.14 -9.88
N ASP A 57 7.80 0.03 -9.13
CA ASP A 57 6.83 -0.18 -8.05
C ASP A 57 7.61 -0.42 -6.76
N VAL A 58 7.39 0.41 -5.73
CA VAL A 58 8.13 0.38 -4.47
C VAL A 58 7.23 -0.17 -3.36
N GLY A 59 7.71 -1.19 -2.63
CA GLY A 59 6.92 -1.96 -1.68
C GLY A 59 5.93 -2.88 -2.39
N ILE A 60 6.45 -3.69 -3.33
CA ILE A 60 5.63 -4.46 -4.28
C ILE A 60 4.82 -5.59 -3.64
N GLY A 61 5.19 -6.06 -2.43
CA GLY A 61 4.50 -7.17 -1.76
C GLY A 61 4.40 -8.43 -2.63
N SER A 62 3.16 -8.83 -3.00
CA SER A 62 2.85 -10.00 -3.83
C SER A 62 3.14 -9.83 -5.33
N VAL A 63 3.65 -8.69 -5.78
CA VAL A 63 3.99 -8.37 -7.20
C VAL A 63 2.77 -8.21 -8.13
N ASP A 64 1.54 -8.38 -7.63
CA ASP A 64 0.31 -8.40 -8.45
C ASP A 64 0.14 -7.15 -9.32
N TRP A 65 0.45 -5.97 -8.78
CA TRP A 65 0.31 -4.72 -9.52
C TRP A 65 1.22 -4.69 -10.76
N LEU A 66 2.49 -5.09 -10.63
CA LEU A 66 3.41 -5.15 -11.76
C LEU A 66 3.04 -6.26 -12.74
N LEU A 67 2.61 -7.42 -12.26
CA LEU A 67 2.18 -8.55 -13.11
C LEU A 67 0.97 -8.15 -13.94
N GLU A 68 -0.04 -7.52 -13.34
CA GLU A 68 -1.19 -7.02 -14.08
C GLU A 68 -0.80 -5.89 -15.05
N LEU A 69 0.06 -4.96 -14.64
CA LEU A 69 0.54 -3.88 -15.50
C LEU A 69 1.27 -4.43 -16.72
N SER A 70 2.07 -5.50 -16.56
CA SER A 70 2.80 -6.14 -17.66
C SER A 70 1.90 -6.60 -18.81
N GLN A 71 0.63 -6.93 -18.51
CA GLN A 71 -0.35 -7.35 -19.51
C GLN A 71 -1.00 -6.15 -20.24
N LYS A 72 -0.83 -4.93 -19.72
CA LYS A 72 -1.50 -3.71 -20.22
C LYS A 72 -0.54 -2.76 -20.95
N VAL A 73 0.76 -2.92 -20.73
CA VAL A 73 1.78 -2.08 -21.38
C VAL A 73 2.54 -2.83 -22.47
N SER A 74 3.26 -2.08 -23.31
CA SER A 74 4.15 -2.68 -24.31
C SER A 74 5.23 -3.53 -23.65
N PRO A 75 5.62 -4.69 -24.22
CA PRO A 75 6.73 -5.50 -23.71
C PRO A 75 8.09 -4.79 -23.76
N ASN A 76 8.19 -3.64 -24.44
CA ASN A 76 9.37 -2.79 -24.45
C ASN A 76 9.43 -1.83 -23.24
N VAL A 77 8.37 -1.71 -22.45
CA VAL A 77 8.39 -0.99 -21.18
C VAL A 77 9.11 -1.84 -20.14
N GLN A 78 10.10 -1.27 -19.45
CA GLN A 78 10.83 -1.96 -18.39
C GLN A 78 10.09 -1.82 -17.07
N LEU A 79 9.86 -2.92 -16.39
CA LEU A 79 9.15 -2.99 -15.12
C LEU A 79 10.14 -3.39 -14.00
N HIS A 80 10.17 -2.60 -12.94
CA HIS A 80 11.07 -2.83 -11.81
C HIS A 80 10.26 -2.85 -10.52
N GLY A 81 10.41 -3.91 -9.75
CA GLY A 81 9.77 -4.06 -8.45
C GLY A 81 10.80 -4.05 -7.33
N PHE A 82 10.47 -3.35 -6.25
CA PHE A 82 11.34 -3.18 -5.08
C PHE A 82 10.58 -3.51 -3.81
N ASP A 83 11.19 -4.32 -2.95
CA ASP A 83 10.68 -4.58 -1.60
C ASP A 83 11.86 -4.79 -0.64
N ILE A 84 11.65 -4.58 0.64
CA ILE A 84 12.64 -4.86 1.68
C ILE A 84 12.90 -6.36 1.86
N SER A 85 11.97 -7.22 1.41
CA SER A 85 12.04 -8.68 1.48
C SER A 85 11.67 -9.32 0.15
N ASN A 86 12.28 -10.45 -0.15
CA ASN A 86 11.95 -11.27 -1.32
C ASN A 86 11.05 -12.48 -1.00
N GLU A 87 10.52 -12.57 0.21
CA GLU A 87 9.72 -13.73 0.67
C GLU A 87 8.44 -13.93 -0.15
N LEU A 88 7.87 -12.85 -0.71
CA LEU A 88 6.67 -12.89 -1.56
C LEU A 88 7.00 -12.83 -3.06
N PHE A 89 8.28 -12.82 -3.45
CA PHE A 89 8.64 -12.78 -4.84
C PHE A 89 8.34 -14.14 -5.51
N PRO A 90 7.69 -14.14 -6.68
CA PRO A 90 7.52 -15.35 -7.45
C PRO A 90 8.88 -15.84 -7.99
N ALA A 91 8.93 -17.11 -8.35
CA ALA A 91 10.11 -17.67 -9.00
C ALA A 91 10.42 -16.89 -10.31
N LYS A 92 11.70 -16.64 -10.55
CA LYS A 92 12.16 -15.81 -11.68
C LYS A 92 11.66 -16.30 -13.03
N GLU A 93 11.44 -17.60 -13.16
CA GLU A 93 10.95 -18.27 -14.36
C GLU A 93 9.51 -17.90 -14.71
N TYR A 94 8.75 -17.37 -13.75
CA TYR A 94 7.37 -16.92 -13.93
C TYR A 94 7.25 -15.43 -14.23
N LEU A 95 8.37 -14.68 -14.15
CA LEU A 95 8.36 -13.26 -14.42
C LEU A 95 8.39 -12.98 -15.93
N PRO A 96 7.65 -11.94 -16.39
CA PRO A 96 7.84 -11.41 -17.75
C PRO A 96 9.30 -11.00 -18.00
N SER A 97 9.79 -11.20 -19.23
CA SER A 97 11.18 -10.94 -19.59
C SER A 97 11.63 -9.48 -19.44
N ASN A 98 10.66 -8.56 -19.40
CA ASN A 98 10.87 -7.12 -19.19
C ASN A 98 10.68 -6.69 -17.72
N MET A 99 10.60 -7.65 -16.79
CA MET A 99 10.43 -7.38 -15.36
C MET A 99 11.66 -7.80 -14.55
N GLN A 100 12.04 -6.95 -13.61
CA GLN A 100 13.14 -7.20 -12.66
C GLN A 100 12.67 -6.88 -11.25
N LEU A 101 13.02 -7.75 -10.29
CA LEU A 101 12.73 -7.57 -8.87
C LEU A 101 14.04 -7.44 -8.10
N GLU A 102 14.11 -6.49 -7.17
CA GLU A 102 15.31 -6.19 -6.38
C GLU A 102 14.94 -5.93 -4.92
N ILE A 103 15.77 -6.39 -3.99
CA ILE A 103 15.63 -6.06 -2.57
C ILE A 103 16.14 -4.64 -2.36
N PHE A 104 15.27 -3.78 -1.85
CA PHE A 104 15.60 -2.38 -1.57
C PHE A 104 14.79 -1.86 -0.38
N ASP A 105 15.48 -1.30 0.60
CA ASP A 105 14.85 -0.54 1.69
C ASP A 105 14.57 0.88 1.23
N ALA A 106 13.30 1.22 1.06
CA ALA A 106 12.85 2.53 0.57
C ALA A 106 13.20 3.69 1.53
N PHE A 107 13.50 3.40 2.80
CA PHE A 107 13.98 4.38 3.78
C PHE A 107 15.50 4.42 3.91
N GLY A 108 16.20 3.49 3.27
CA GLY A 108 17.66 3.39 3.26
C GLY A 108 18.32 4.34 2.27
N THR A 109 19.62 4.16 2.09
CA THR A 109 20.38 4.92 1.09
C THR A 109 20.02 4.46 -0.32
N LEU A 110 19.57 5.38 -1.18
CA LEU A 110 19.24 5.06 -2.57
C LEU A 110 20.49 4.64 -3.35
N PRO A 111 20.50 3.43 -3.95
CA PRO A 111 21.58 2.97 -4.81
C PRO A 111 21.75 3.87 -6.04
N GLU A 112 23.01 4.11 -6.44
CA GLU A 112 23.33 5.03 -7.54
C GLU A 112 22.66 4.63 -8.87
N HIS A 113 22.55 3.32 -9.14
CA HIS A 113 21.94 2.79 -10.36
C HIS A 113 20.42 2.99 -10.46
N LEU A 114 19.77 3.42 -9.38
CA LEU A 114 18.33 3.72 -9.34
C LEU A 114 18.03 5.22 -9.53
N LYS A 115 19.03 6.09 -9.38
CA LYS A 115 18.84 7.54 -9.49
C LYS A 115 18.50 7.99 -10.91
N GLY A 116 17.46 8.80 -11.05
CA GLY A 116 17.06 9.37 -12.34
C GLY A 116 16.70 8.34 -13.41
N LYS A 117 16.25 7.15 -13.00
CA LYS A 117 16.09 6.00 -13.90
C LYS A 117 14.67 5.82 -14.43
N PHE A 118 13.65 6.27 -13.68
CA PHE A 118 12.27 5.89 -13.93
C PHE A 118 11.42 7.02 -14.48
N ASP A 119 10.60 6.70 -15.49
CA ASP A 119 9.59 7.60 -16.02
C ASP A 119 8.36 7.66 -15.10
N VAL A 120 8.11 6.54 -14.39
CA VAL A 120 7.05 6.44 -13.38
C VAL A 120 7.60 5.72 -12.15
N VAL A 121 7.34 6.26 -10.98
CA VAL A 121 7.49 5.56 -9.69
C VAL A 121 6.10 5.44 -9.08
N HIS A 122 5.69 4.22 -8.82
CA HIS A 122 4.46 3.87 -8.10
C HIS A 122 4.78 3.40 -6.70
N ILE A 123 3.92 3.72 -5.76
CA ILE A 123 3.98 3.26 -4.38
C ILE A 123 2.56 3.15 -3.82
N ARG A 124 2.29 2.12 -3.00
CA ARG A 124 0.97 1.88 -2.47
C ARG A 124 1.00 1.30 -1.05
N ALA A 125 0.05 1.75 -0.21
CA ALA A 125 -0.24 1.17 1.11
C ALA A 125 0.94 1.19 2.09
N PHE A 126 1.63 2.32 2.20
CA PHE A 126 2.71 2.57 3.16
C PHE A 126 2.22 3.10 4.51
N THR A 127 0.91 3.19 4.73
CA THR A 127 0.29 3.76 5.94
C THR A 127 0.85 3.16 7.24
N ILE A 128 1.15 1.84 7.25
CA ILE A 128 1.68 1.14 8.43
C ILE A 128 3.21 1.03 8.46
N VAL A 129 3.90 1.64 7.50
CA VAL A 129 5.36 1.60 7.37
C VAL A 129 5.98 2.95 7.73
N VAL A 130 5.28 4.06 7.44
CA VAL A 130 5.75 5.42 7.72
C VAL A 130 5.65 5.72 9.22
N LYS A 131 6.77 5.73 9.92
CA LYS A 131 6.87 6.03 11.34
C LYS A 131 6.80 7.54 11.61
N GLY A 132 6.27 7.91 12.78
CA GLY A 132 6.14 9.30 13.22
C GLY A 132 5.29 10.20 12.31
N GLY A 133 4.62 9.64 11.31
CA GLY A 133 3.89 10.44 10.30
C GLY A 133 4.79 11.25 9.37
N HIS A 134 6.07 10.87 9.22
CA HIS A 134 7.06 11.62 8.46
C HIS A 134 7.55 10.85 7.22
N PRO A 135 6.90 10.98 6.05
CA PRO A 135 7.31 10.27 4.83
C PRO A 135 8.50 10.91 4.11
N GLY A 136 9.18 11.94 4.70
CA GLY A 136 10.18 12.77 4.02
C GLY A 136 11.31 11.95 3.38
N VAL A 137 11.99 11.07 4.13
CA VAL A 137 13.11 10.26 3.61
C VAL A 137 12.63 9.31 2.49
N LEU A 138 11.47 8.69 2.67
CA LEU A 138 10.85 7.87 1.63
C LEU A 138 10.58 8.69 0.37
N LEU A 139 9.93 9.84 0.51
CA LEU A 139 9.59 10.72 -0.61
C LEU A 139 10.84 11.25 -1.32
N ASP A 140 11.91 11.60 -0.58
CA ASP A 140 13.17 12.04 -1.16
C ASP A 140 13.78 10.95 -2.06
N ASN A 141 13.77 9.69 -1.62
CA ASN A 141 14.23 8.55 -2.41
C ASN A 141 13.36 8.33 -3.66
N LEU A 142 12.02 8.37 -3.53
CA LEU A 142 11.11 8.24 -4.67
C LEU A 142 11.35 9.34 -5.71
N ILE A 143 11.55 10.59 -5.29
CA ILE A 143 11.86 11.71 -6.17
C ILE A 143 13.21 11.49 -6.87
N ALA A 144 14.22 11.05 -6.11
CA ALA A 144 15.55 10.82 -6.68
C ALA A 144 15.60 9.66 -7.69
N MET A 145 14.63 8.73 -7.64
CA MET A 145 14.47 7.68 -8.64
C MET A 145 13.90 8.19 -9.97
N LEU A 146 13.19 9.32 -9.96
CA LEU A 146 12.50 9.85 -11.15
C LEU A 146 13.48 10.49 -12.14
N LYS A 147 13.24 10.26 -13.43
CA LYS A 147 13.77 11.09 -14.51
C LYS A 147 13.18 12.50 -14.44
N PRO A 148 13.86 13.54 -14.96
CA PRO A 148 13.24 14.85 -15.19
C PRO A 148 11.97 14.70 -16.04
N GLY A 149 10.84 15.19 -15.54
CA GLY A 149 9.51 15.02 -16.15
C GLY A 149 8.80 13.72 -15.82
N GLY A 150 9.40 12.85 -15.02
CA GLY A 150 8.79 11.59 -14.55
C GLY A 150 7.66 11.81 -13.55
N TYR A 151 6.84 10.80 -13.37
CA TYR A 151 5.65 10.83 -12.53
C TYR A 151 5.82 9.98 -11.27
N LEU A 152 5.37 10.51 -10.13
CA LEU A 152 5.11 9.75 -8.91
C LEU A 152 3.60 9.53 -8.81
N GLN A 153 3.17 8.28 -8.69
CA GLN A 153 1.82 7.90 -8.27
C GLN A 153 1.89 7.26 -6.90
N TRP A 154 1.20 7.86 -5.94
CA TRP A 154 1.11 7.34 -4.58
C TRP A 154 -0.35 7.07 -4.22
N ASP A 155 -0.69 5.79 -4.09
CA ASP A 155 -2.02 5.33 -3.72
C ASP A 155 -1.98 4.90 -2.24
N GLU A 156 -2.82 5.52 -1.38
CA GLU A 156 -2.74 5.30 0.07
C GLU A 156 -4.09 5.02 0.69
N MET A 157 -4.09 4.29 1.80
CA MET A 157 -5.26 4.09 2.64
C MET A 157 -5.27 5.10 3.78
N ASP A 158 -6.32 5.91 3.89
CA ASP A 158 -6.46 6.84 5.01
C ASP A 158 -6.95 6.12 6.26
N SER A 159 -6.03 5.51 6.99
CA SER A 159 -6.33 4.76 8.22
C SER A 159 -6.94 5.62 9.33
N ALA A 160 -6.86 6.95 9.25
CA ALA A 160 -7.58 7.85 10.14
C ALA A 160 -9.09 7.88 9.85
N SER A 161 -9.51 7.46 8.64
CA SER A 161 -10.92 7.43 8.21
C SER A 161 -11.64 6.11 8.49
N PHE A 162 -11.01 5.16 9.17
CA PHE A 162 -11.68 3.91 9.55
C PHE A 162 -12.98 4.17 10.30
N ASN A 163 -14.05 3.55 9.86
CA ASN A 163 -15.36 3.66 10.48
C ASN A 163 -16.16 2.35 10.33
N ALA A 164 -16.88 1.98 11.40
CA ALA A 164 -17.83 0.88 11.37
C ALA A 164 -19.22 1.37 10.93
N HIS A 165 -19.83 0.66 10.01
CA HIS A 165 -21.18 0.92 9.51
C HIS A 165 -22.13 -0.22 9.88
N SER A 166 -23.36 0.16 10.25
CA SER A 166 -24.46 -0.77 10.44
C SER A 166 -25.53 -0.54 9.35
N PRO A 167 -26.18 -1.57 8.83
CA PRO A 167 -27.25 -1.40 7.83
C PRO A 167 -28.46 -0.65 8.38
N ASN A 168 -28.68 -0.67 9.68
CA ASN A 168 -29.69 0.11 10.39
C ASN A 168 -29.34 0.27 11.87
N GLU A 169 -30.00 1.19 12.56
CA GLU A 169 -29.73 1.54 13.96
C GLU A 169 -30.03 0.43 14.98
N LEU A 170 -30.81 -0.57 14.59
CA LEU A 170 -31.18 -1.69 15.48
C LEU A 170 -30.08 -2.79 15.55
N ILE A 171 -29.14 -2.77 14.61
CA ILE A 171 -28.03 -3.73 14.57
C ILE A 171 -26.80 -3.10 15.23
N PRO A 172 -26.38 -3.59 16.40
CA PRO A 172 -25.22 -3.06 17.09
C PRO A 172 -23.92 -3.35 16.29
N LYS A 173 -22.97 -2.43 16.37
CA LYS A 173 -21.63 -2.50 15.75
C LYS A 173 -20.51 -2.27 16.77
N VAL A 174 -20.81 -2.49 18.04
CA VAL A 174 -19.93 -2.16 19.18
C VAL A 174 -18.65 -2.96 19.16
N ASP A 175 -18.74 -4.24 18.80
CA ASP A 175 -17.55 -5.11 18.77
C ASP A 175 -16.66 -4.75 17.57
N MET A 176 -17.22 -4.32 16.44
CA MET A 176 -16.48 -3.81 15.28
C MET A 176 -15.79 -2.49 15.61
N GLU A 177 -16.47 -1.56 16.24
CA GLU A 177 -15.87 -0.30 16.71
C GLU A 177 -14.70 -0.57 17.67
N LEU A 178 -14.89 -1.50 18.61
CA LEU A 178 -13.82 -1.88 19.55
C LEU A 178 -12.58 -2.45 18.84
N VAL A 179 -12.76 -3.25 17.77
CA VAL A 179 -11.64 -3.79 16.98
C VAL A 179 -10.89 -2.66 16.26
N ILE A 180 -11.61 -1.71 15.68
CA ILE A 180 -11.03 -0.54 15.02
C ILE A 180 -10.25 0.32 16.03
N ASP A 181 -10.84 0.61 17.19
CA ASP A 181 -10.20 1.41 18.24
C ASP A 181 -8.90 0.73 18.72
N ARG A 182 -8.91 -0.58 18.89
CA ARG A 182 -7.72 -1.35 19.29
C ARG A 182 -6.63 -1.31 18.23
N PHE A 183 -6.99 -1.40 16.96
CA PHE A 183 -6.05 -1.23 15.87
C PHE A 183 -5.41 0.17 15.90
N GLN A 184 -6.21 1.22 16.04
CA GLN A 184 -5.72 2.60 16.09
C GLN A 184 -4.83 2.84 17.31
N ASP A 185 -5.18 2.32 18.48
CA ASP A 185 -4.37 2.40 19.69
C ASP A 185 -3.02 1.70 19.53
N MET A 186 -3.02 0.55 18.87
CA MET A 186 -1.79 -0.17 18.57
C MET A 186 -0.90 0.60 17.60
N CYS A 187 -1.48 1.17 16.55
CA CYS A 187 -0.75 2.01 15.62
C CYS A 187 -0.07 3.19 16.32
N LYS A 188 -0.78 3.89 17.20
CA LYS A 188 -0.20 4.97 18.02
C LYS A 188 0.96 4.49 18.90
N LYS A 189 0.82 3.33 19.55
CA LYS A 189 1.88 2.72 20.38
C LYS A 189 3.11 2.30 19.55
N SER A 190 2.92 2.07 18.26
CA SER A 190 3.95 1.69 17.29
C SER A 190 4.50 2.90 16.51
N ASP A 191 4.28 4.11 16.99
CA ASP A 191 4.71 5.37 16.36
C ASP A 191 4.15 5.55 14.93
N LEU A 192 2.92 5.12 14.68
CA LEU A 192 2.21 5.33 13.42
C LEU A 192 1.20 6.46 13.59
N ASP A 193 1.48 7.59 12.97
CA ASP A 193 0.58 8.73 12.85
C ASP A 193 0.09 8.84 11.40
N PHE A 194 -1.22 8.82 11.20
CA PHE A 194 -1.84 8.82 9.88
C PHE A 194 -2.15 10.21 9.33
N GLY A 195 -1.88 11.26 10.10
CA GLY A 195 -2.20 12.65 9.71
C GLY A 195 -1.52 13.12 8.42
N TRP A 196 -0.40 12.52 8.05
CA TRP A 196 0.32 12.84 6.82
C TRP A 196 -0.45 12.45 5.56
N ILE A 197 -1.29 11.41 5.60
CA ILE A 197 -1.98 10.85 4.43
C ILE A 197 -2.92 11.90 3.81
N SER A 198 -3.75 12.54 4.62
CA SER A 198 -4.64 13.62 4.17
C SER A 198 -3.89 14.86 3.67
N ASN A 199 -2.60 14.98 4.00
CA ASN A 199 -1.72 16.08 3.60
C ASN A 199 -0.72 15.68 2.48
N LEU A 200 -0.80 14.46 1.95
CA LEU A 200 0.20 13.89 1.05
C LEU A 200 0.47 14.78 -0.18
N ALA A 201 -0.56 15.30 -0.83
CA ALA A 201 -0.41 16.20 -1.97
C ALA A 201 0.36 17.49 -1.59
N LYS A 202 0.07 18.05 -0.41
CA LYS A 202 0.78 19.23 0.10
C LYS A 202 2.25 18.90 0.40
N ILE A 203 2.52 17.73 0.98
CA ILE A 203 3.87 17.27 1.28
C ILE A 203 4.66 17.10 -0.02
N CYS A 204 4.10 16.43 -1.03
CA CYS A 204 4.71 16.27 -2.34
C CYS A 204 5.05 17.64 -3.00
N ASN A 205 4.11 18.58 -2.92
CA ASN A 205 4.34 19.93 -3.48
C ASN A 205 5.46 20.69 -2.74
N GLN A 206 5.54 20.56 -1.43
CA GLN A 206 6.61 21.16 -0.62
C GLN A 206 8.00 20.58 -0.94
N GLN A 207 8.06 19.34 -1.42
CA GLN A 207 9.29 18.68 -1.87
C GLN A 207 9.60 18.95 -3.36
N GLY A 208 8.92 19.90 -3.97
CA GLY A 208 9.23 20.36 -5.34
C GLY A 208 8.57 19.55 -6.46
N LEU A 209 7.61 18.69 -6.14
CA LEU A 209 6.81 18.02 -7.15
C LEU A 209 5.58 18.87 -7.53
N LYS A 210 5.27 18.89 -8.82
CA LYS A 210 4.00 19.46 -9.30
C LYS A 210 2.88 18.45 -9.13
N VAL A 211 1.89 18.75 -8.30
CA VAL A 211 0.69 17.92 -8.14
C VAL A 211 -0.16 18.00 -9.41
N ILE A 212 -0.41 16.87 -10.04
CA ILE A 212 -1.24 16.72 -11.24
C ILE A 212 -2.67 16.36 -10.88
N ASP A 213 -2.83 15.43 -9.93
CA ASP A 213 -4.12 15.04 -9.34
C ASP A 213 -3.98 14.74 -7.86
N SER A 214 -5.05 14.98 -7.11
CA SER A 214 -5.17 14.58 -5.71
C SER A 214 -6.63 14.26 -5.42
N SER A 215 -6.94 12.98 -5.32
CA SER A 215 -8.31 12.49 -5.16
C SER A 215 -8.46 11.74 -3.85
N ARG A 216 -9.58 12.02 -3.14
CA ARG A 216 -10.06 11.22 -2.02
C ARG A 216 -11.27 10.41 -2.48
N LEU A 217 -11.19 9.11 -2.36
CA LEU A 217 -12.21 8.17 -2.81
C LEU A 217 -12.84 7.49 -1.59
N PRO A 218 -14.14 7.71 -1.31
CA PRO A 218 -14.84 7.04 -0.24
C PRO A 218 -14.99 5.54 -0.54
N CYS A 219 -15.23 4.74 0.50
CA CYS A 219 -15.50 3.32 0.33
C CYS A 219 -16.75 3.09 -0.54
N ASN A 220 -16.64 2.23 -1.53
CA ASN A 220 -17.77 1.84 -2.38
C ASN A 220 -18.67 0.84 -1.64
N ASP A 221 -19.97 1.14 -1.55
CA ASP A 221 -20.94 0.29 -0.84
C ASP A 221 -21.02 -1.14 -1.41
N ILE A 222 -20.85 -1.31 -2.73
CA ILE A 222 -20.87 -2.62 -3.40
C ILE A 222 -19.71 -3.49 -2.95
N LEU A 223 -18.56 -2.86 -2.65
CA LEU A 223 -17.34 -3.56 -2.21
C LEU A 223 -17.23 -3.68 -0.69
N ARG A 224 -18.18 -3.12 0.06
CA ARG A 224 -18.08 -2.95 1.51
C ARG A 224 -17.85 -4.27 2.24
N GLN A 225 -18.55 -5.33 1.88
CA GLN A 225 -18.36 -6.65 2.50
C GLN A 225 -16.94 -7.20 2.23
N MET A 226 -16.52 -7.24 0.97
CA MET A 226 -15.20 -7.76 0.59
C MET A 226 -14.07 -6.92 1.20
N THR A 227 -14.25 -5.60 1.27
CA THR A 227 -13.34 -4.67 1.94
C THR A 227 -13.24 -4.98 3.43
N THR A 228 -14.39 -5.24 4.08
CA THR A 228 -14.45 -5.61 5.49
C THR A 228 -13.70 -6.91 5.76
N ASP A 229 -13.93 -7.94 4.94
CA ASP A 229 -13.27 -9.23 5.09
C ASP A 229 -11.74 -9.09 4.92
N ASN A 230 -11.28 -8.28 3.96
CA ASN A 230 -9.86 -8.01 3.76
C ASN A 230 -9.21 -7.31 4.97
N TYR A 231 -9.88 -6.30 5.56
CA TYR A 231 -9.38 -5.62 6.76
C TYR A 231 -9.39 -6.54 7.98
N LEU A 232 -10.42 -7.36 8.15
CA LEU A 232 -10.49 -8.30 9.25
C LEU A 232 -9.36 -9.34 9.18
N MET A 233 -8.95 -9.79 7.98
CA MET A 233 -7.77 -10.65 7.84
C MET A 233 -6.52 -9.97 8.40
N GLY A 234 -6.28 -8.70 8.07
CA GLY A 234 -5.16 -7.94 8.63
C GLY A 234 -5.28 -7.72 10.14
N PHE A 235 -6.47 -7.41 10.65
CA PHE A 235 -6.70 -7.21 12.08
C PHE A 235 -6.55 -8.50 12.89
N GLU A 236 -6.87 -9.67 12.32
CA GLU A 236 -6.62 -10.96 12.95
C GLU A 236 -5.12 -11.16 13.15
N ASP A 237 -4.30 -10.92 12.14
CA ASP A 237 -2.84 -11.08 12.20
C ASP A 237 -2.22 -10.14 13.24
N LEU A 238 -2.67 -8.88 13.28
CA LEU A 238 -2.24 -7.92 14.31
C LEU A 238 -2.57 -8.37 15.73
N GLY A 239 -3.70 -9.06 15.93
CA GLY A 239 -4.06 -9.67 17.20
C GLY A 239 -3.04 -10.73 17.68
N TYR A 240 -2.33 -11.39 16.78
CA TYR A 240 -1.24 -12.30 17.14
C TYR A 240 0.03 -11.56 17.56
N VAL A 241 0.39 -10.47 16.89
CA VAL A 241 1.59 -9.66 17.22
C VAL A 241 1.47 -8.98 18.58
N VAL A 242 0.30 -8.39 18.88
CA VAL A 242 0.03 -7.76 20.20
C VAL A 242 0.06 -8.81 21.34
N SER A 243 -0.26 -10.05 21.03
CA SER A 243 -0.49 -11.09 21.99
C SER A 243 0.77 -11.71 22.60
N GLU A 244 1.93 -11.57 21.99
CA GLU A 244 3.17 -12.05 22.58
C GLU A 244 3.61 -11.22 23.79
N ARG A 245 3.10 -9.98 23.91
CA ARG A 245 3.48 -9.05 25.00
C ARG A 245 2.56 -9.07 26.23
N ALA A 246 1.31 -9.57 26.12
CA ALA A 246 0.37 -9.59 27.27
C ALA A 246 -0.76 -10.61 27.09
N LEU A 247 -0.67 -11.76 27.77
CA LEU A 247 -1.61 -12.89 27.65
C LEU A 247 -3.10 -12.53 27.93
N GLY A 248 -3.36 -11.58 28.85
CA GLY A 248 -4.71 -11.13 29.19
C GLY A 248 -5.35 -10.24 28.11
N GLU A 249 -4.57 -9.37 27.49
CA GLU A 249 -5.04 -8.49 26.40
C GLU A 249 -5.35 -9.31 25.13
N ARG A 250 -4.62 -10.38 24.89
CA ARG A 250 -4.85 -11.33 23.79
C ARG A 250 -6.26 -11.92 23.85
N THR A 251 -6.65 -12.44 25.02
CA THR A 251 -7.95 -13.10 25.17
C THR A 251 -9.09 -12.10 24.96
N ALA A 252 -8.96 -10.89 25.48
CA ALA A 252 -9.96 -9.84 25.33
C ALA A 252 -10.08 -9.36 23.86
N TYR A 253 -8.95 -9.15 23.17
CA TYR A 253 -8.96 -8.79 21.75
C TYR A 253 -9.59 -9.89 20.90
N ARG A 254 -9.19 -11.14 21.08
CA ARG A 254 -9.71 -12.27 20.32
C ARG A 254 -11.21 -12.47 20.51
N LEU A 255 -11.71 -12.24 21.74
CA LEU A 255 -13.14 -12.28 22.01
C LEU A 255 -13.90 -11.17 21.26
N ALA A 256 -13.39 -9.94 21.30
CA ALA A 256 -13.97 -8.81 20.56
C ALA A 256 -13.93 -9.06 19.05
N PHE A 257 -12.79 -9.52 18.53
CA PHE A 257 -12.63 -9.86 17.11
C PHE A 257 -13.65 -10.92 16.64
N ASN A 258 -13.79 -12.02 17.39
CA ASN A 258 -14.76 -13.07 17.06
C ASN A 258 -16.20 -12.54 17.06
N LYS A 259 -16.55 -11.63 17.96
CA LYS A 259 -17.86 -10.99 17.99
C LYS A 259 -18.04 -10.01 16.81
N ALA A 260 -17.02 -9.22 16.47
CA ALA A 260 -17.04 -8.35 15.29
C ALA A 260 -17.27 -9.17 14.01
N VAL A 261 -16.62 -10.33 13.87
CA VAL A 261 -16.88 -11.28 12.76
C VAL A 261 -18.34 -11.76 12.77
N LEU A 262 -18.98 -11.94 13.92
CA LEU A 262 -20.42 -12.28 13.99
C LEU A 262 -21.31 -11.08 13.63
N GLU A 263 -20.89 -9.86 13.91
CA GLU A 263 -21.61 -8.64 13.50
C GLU A 263 -21.63 -8.50 11.97
N THR A 264 -20.58 -8.92 11.24
CA THR A 264 -20.58 -8.87 9.76
C THR A 264 -21.68 -9.72 9.14
N ARG A 265 -22.06 -10.84 9.79
CA ARG A 265 -23.20 -11.68 9.35
C ARG A 265 -24.55 -10.97 9.45
N LYS A 266 -24.61 -9.86 10.16
CA LYS A 266 -25.79 -8.99 10.28
C LYS A 266 -25.66 -7.74 9.37
N GLY A 267 -24.60 -7.69 8.54
CA GLY A 267 -24.35 -6.58 7.61
C GLY A 267 -23.50 -5.45 8.19
N VAL A 268 -22.96 -5.58 9.41
CA VAL A 268 -21.96 -4.62 9.91
C VAL A 268 -20.70 -4.71 9.07
N SER A 269 -20.11 -3.57 8.75
CA SER A 269 -18.99 -3.47 7.83
C SER A 269 -18.04 -2.36 8.20
N ILE A 270 -16.83 -2.42 7.63
CA ILE A 270 -15.79 -1.40 7.76
C ILE A 270 -15.72 -0.58 6.48
N SER A 271 -15.52 0.73 6.62
CA SER A 271 -15.11 1.59 5.51
C SER A 271 -13.83 2.33 5.84
N MET A 272 -13.09 2.66 4.80
CA MET A 272 -11.92 3.52 4.84
C MET A 272 -11.76 4.21 3.49
N ASP A 273 -11.39 5.49 3.51
CA ASP A 273 -11.14 6.24 2.29
C ASP A 273 -9.77 5.88 1.69
N MET A 274 -9.67 6.02 0.38
CA MET A 274 -8.40 5.99 -0.35
C MET A 274 -8.00 7.41 -0.72
N ILE A 275 -6.71 7.67 -0.71
CA ILE A 275 -6.08 8.87 -1.23
C ILE A 275 -5.23 8.46 -2.42
N VAL A 276 -5.40 9.14 -3.54
CA VAL A 276 -4.53 9.00 -4.70
C VAL A 276 -3.89 10.34 -4.98
N VAL A 277 -2.57 10.36 -5.06
CA VAL A 277 -1.81 11.56 -5.42
C VAL A 277 -0.93 11.24 -6.61
N VAL A 278 -1.07 12.03 -7.66
CA VAL A 278 -0.21 11.96 -8.85
C VAL A 278 0.56 13.26 -8.96
N CYS A 279 1.86 13.13 -9.00
CA CYS A 279 2.78 14.25 -9.10
C CYS A 279 3.71 14.09 -10.28
N GLN A 280 4.31 15.19 -10.73
CA GLN A 280 5.32 15.20 -11.76
C GLN A 280 6.56 15.98 -11.30
N LEU A 281 7.74 15.40 -11.52
CA LEU A 281 9.01 16.09 -11.36
C LEU A 281 9.20 17.03 -12.57
N GLU A 282 9.47 18.32 -12.32
CA GLU A 282 9.66 19.29 -13.41
C GLU A 282 10.85 18.91 -14.31
N LYS A 283 10.70 19.17 -15.60
CA LYS A 283 11.80 19.09 -16.55
C LYS A 283 12.73 20.28 -16.29
N LYS A 284 13.91 20.01 -15.78
CA LYS A 284 14.96 21.04 -15.72
C LYS A 284 15.64 21.19 -17.07
#